data_78cac25c3a49d63ee39d105911e579fa
#
_entry.id   78cac25c3a49d63ee39d105911e579fa
#
_cell.length_a   1.000
_cell.length_b   1.000
_cell.length_c   1.000
_cell.angle_alpha   90.00
_cell.angle_beta   90.00
_cell.angle_gamma   90.00
#
_symmetry.space_group_name_H-M   'P 1'
#
loop_
_entity.id
_entity.type
_entity.pdbx_description
1 polymer ?
#
loop_
_entity_poly.entity_id
_entity_poly.type
_entity_poly.pdbx_seq_one_letter_code
_entity_poly.pdbx_strand_id
1 'polypeptide(L)'
;MKTWFVLFATAAFVSSCGDDEQKAPPVNAEQREWLDKLSEQVKQNPDSASIRMRLINSLDSVSMYKEAIAQTDSLIKRDSANNGLWYTKAQLQESNKDTSAALQSYRRALSIYPSIDAQLSYANLLAETKNGEALLVCKNIQKLGLGRETDAYSSFIAGVYFARTGNTKQAIQLFDKAINDNYTLMEAYMEKGFIYYESKNYQQALKTFETAITINNTYADAYYWKAKSLEVMGNKTEALLNYKRSLGLDKTLKEAREAIDRLD
;
A
#
# COMPACT_ATOMS: atom_id res chain seq x y z
N MET A 1 1.83 -15.61 -8.76
CA MET A 1 1.38 -15.01 -7.51
C MET A 1 2.10 -13.67 -7.40
N LYS A 2 1.43 -12.59 -7.78
CA LYS A 2 1.98 -11.23 -7.71
C LYS A 2 1.63 -10.67 -6.35
N THR A 3 2.65 -10.35 -5.57
CA THR A 3 2.55 -9.60 -4.33
C THR A 3 1.96 -8.23 -4.64
N TRP A 4 0.76 -7.99 -4.15
CA TRP A 4 0.14 -6.68 -4.11
C TRP A 4 0.90 -5.86 -3.07
N PHE A 5 1.74 -4.95 -3.52
CA PHE A 5 2.27 -3.90 -2.67
C PHE A 5 1.17 -2.86 -2.49
N VAL A 6 0.40 -3.01 -1.43
CA VAL A 6 -0.39 -1.91 -0.89
C VAL A 6 0.61 -1.01 -0.18
N LEU A 7 0.93 0.11 -0.79
CA LEU A 7 1.67 1.18 -0.12
C LEU A 7 0.80 1.68 1.04
N PHE A 8 1.20 1.34 2.26
CA PHE A 8 0.67 1.98 3.45
C PHE A 8 1.06 3.46 3.42
N ALA A 9 0.13 4.30 3.02
CA ALA A 9 0.18 5.68 3.43
C ALA A 9 -0.07 5.68 4.94
N THR A 10 0.99 5.66 5.73
CA THR A 10 0.91 5.95 7.16
C THR A 10 0.31 7.34 7.29
N ALA A 11 -0.98 7.40 7.60
CA ALA A 11 -1.60 8.63 8.07
C ALA A 11 -1.06 8.92 9.48
N ALA A 12 0.17 9.40 9.54
CA ALA A 12 0.67 10.08 10.71
C ALA A 12 -0.02 11.43 10.76
N PHE A 13 -1.17 11.52 11.41
CA PHE A 13 -1.65 12.77 11.96
C PHE A 13 -0.77 13.15 13.15
N VAL A 14 0.40 13.69 12.87
CA VAL A 14 1.09 14.57 13.78
C VAL A 14 1.06 15.94 13.14
N SER A 15 0.29 16.84 13.75
CA SER A 15 0.38 18.27 13.52
C SER A 15 1.81 18.68 13.88
N SER A 16 2.69 18.68 12.91
CA SER A 16 3.98 19.37 12.94
C SER A 16 4.24 19.90 11.55
N CYS A 17 4.25 21.22 11.42
CA CYS A 17 4.71 21.93 10.24
C CYS A 17 6.15 21.52 9.93
N GLY A 18 6.31 20.82 8.81
CA GLY A 18 7.59 20.49 8.22
C GLY A 18 7.29 19.64 6.99
N ASP A 19 7.39 20.23 5.80
CA ASP A 19 7.40 19.51 4.52
C ASP A 19 8.68 18.66 4.43
N ASP A 20 8.75 17.56 5.16
CA ASP A 20 9.69 16.50 4.85
C ASP A 20 9.09 15.64 3.73
N GLU A 21 9.29 16.09 2.49
CA GLU A 21 9.25 15.18 1.35
C GLU A 21 10.16 13.98 1.69
N GLN A 22 9.57 12.81 1.93
CA GLN A 22 10.34 11.57 1.98
C GLN A 22 11.02 11.40 0.60
N LYS A 23 12.22 11.94 0.48
CA LYS A 23 13.05 11.72 -0.72
C LYS A 23 13.28 10.22 -0.82
N ALA A 24 12.87 9.65 -1.96
CA ALA A 24 13.26 8.30 -2.32
C ALA A 24 14.76 8.09 -2.03
N PRO A 25 15.17 6.91 -1.54
CA PRO A 25 16.57 6.64 -1.29
C PRO A 25 17.37 6.93 -2.57
N PRO A 26 18.56 7.54 -2.46
CA PRO A 26 19.35 7.89 -3.63
C PRO A 26 19.65 6.63 -4.44
N VAL A 27 19.36 6.69 -5.74
CA VAL A 27 19.68 5.63 -6.70
C VAL A 27 21.19 5.39 -6.63
N ASN A 28 21.59 4.16 -6.28
CA ASN A 28 23.01 3.80 -6.20
C ASN A 28 23.66 3.71 -7.60
N ALA A 29 25.00 3.63 -7.67
CA ALA A 29 25.74 3.65 -8.92
C ALA A 29 25.35 2.47 -9.86
N GLU A 30 25.16 1.27 -9.31
CA GLU A 30 24.78 0.07 -10.07
C GLU A 30 23.36 0.19 -10.65
N GLN A 31 22.41 0.68 -9.85
CA GLN A 31 21.04 0.95 -10.31
C GLN A 31 21.04 2.00 -11.43
N ARG A 32 21.85 3.04 -11.30
CA ARG A 32 21.97 4.10 -12.32
C ARG A 32 22.54 3.55 -13.62
N GLU A 33 23.63 2.81 -13.56
CA GLU A 33 24.22 2.15 -14.73
C GLU A 33 23.20 1.23 -15.43
N TRP A 34 22.44 0.46 -14.66
CA TRP A 34 21.39 -0.40 -15.19
C TRP A 34 20.27 0.38 -15.89
N LEU A 35 19.80 1.47 -15.30
CA LEU A 35 18.80 2.35 -15.90
C LEU A 35 19.30 3.02 -17.19
N ASP A 36 20.55 3.48 -17.20
CA ASP A 36 21.19 4.07 -18.39
C ASP A 36 21.28 3.05 -19.53
N LYS A 37 21.67 1.81 -19.21
CA LYS A 37 21.72 0.71 -20.18
C LYS A 37 20.34 0.40 -20.76
N LEU A 38 19.30 0.30 -19.91
CA LEU A 38 17.93 0.08 -20.39
C LEU A 38 17.42 1.25 -21.23
N SER A 39 17.74 2.48 -20.83
CA SER A 39 17.37 3.69 -21.57
C SER A 39 18.00 3.71 -22.96
N GLU A 40 19.27 3.31 -23.07
CA GLU A 40 19.96 3.20 -24.36
C GLU A 40 19.35 2.07 -25.22
N GLN A 41 19.01 0.94 -24.63
CA GLN A 41 18.30 -0.14 -25.35
C GLN A 41 16.94 0.32 -25.90
N VAL A 42 16.20 1.15 -25.15
CA VAL A 42 14.93 1.74 -25.61
C VAL A 42 15.15 2.69 -26.79
N LYS A 43 16.25 3.48 -26.80
CA LYS A 43 16.59 4.35 -27.94
C LYS A 43 16.95 3.56 -29.19
N GLN A 44 17.73 2.48 -29.03
CA GLN A 44 18.13 1.61 -30.14
C GLN A 44 16.96 0.77 -30.68
N ASN A 45 15.98 0.45 -29.84
CA ASN A 45 14.80 -0.36 -30.17
C ASN A 45 13.51 0.38 -29.76
N PRO A 46 13.20 1.51 -30.37
CA PRO A 46 12.08 2.36 -29.92
C PRO A 46 10.74 1.66 -29.98
N ASP A 47 10.60 0.66 -30.85
CA ASP A 47 9.39 -0.12 -31.06
C ASP A 47 9.21 -1.30 -30.10
N SER A 48 10.23 -1.64 -29.35
CA SER A 48 10.16 -2.76 -28.42
C SER A 48 9.38 -2.40 -27.14
N ALA A 49 8.12 -2.83 -27.07
CA ALA A 49 7.30 -2.66 -25.86
C ALA A 49 7.90 -3.40 -24.66
N SER A 50 8.51 -4.57 -24.86
CA SER A 50 9.09 -5.38 -23.79
C SER A 50 10.30 -4.71 -23.13
N ILE A 51 11.20 -4.10 -23.92
CA ILE A 51 12.36 -3.36 -23.37
C ILE A 51 11.86 -2.14 -22.59
N ARG A 52 10.88 -1.41 -23.14
CA ARG A 52 10.31 -0.23 -22.47
C ARG A 52 9.60 -0.60 -21.17
N MET A 53 8.86 -1.73 -21.14
CA MET A 53 8.26 -2.23 -19.88
C MET A 53 9.31 -2.58 -18.83
N ARG A 54 10.45 -3.16 -19.23
CA ARG A 54 11.56 -3.41 -18.30
C ARG A 54 12.11 -2.11 -17.72
N LEU A 55 12.25 -1.07 -18.55
CA LEU A 55 12.66 0.26 -18.06
C LEU A 55 11.62 0.83 -17.08
N ILE A 56 10.32 0.75 -17.40
CA ILE A 56 9.24 1.21 -16.52
C ILE A 56 9.32 0.54 -15.15
N ASN A 57 9.43 -0.80 -15.13
CA ASN A 57 9.49 -1.57 -13.88
C ASN A 57 10.78 -1.24 -13.07
N SER A 58 11.91 -1.00 -13.76
CA SER A 58 13.15 -0.62 -13.09
C SER A 58 13.08 0.79 -12.52
N LEU A 59 12.46 1.74 -13.22
CA LEU A 59 12.23 3.10 -12.73
C LEU A 59 11.28 3.11 -11.52
N ASP A 60 10.20 2.30 -11.57
CA ASP A 60 9.27 2.12 -10.46
C ASP A 60 9.99 1.59 -9.21
N SER A 61 10.83 0.56 -9.36
CA SER A 61 11.56 -0.06 -8.25
C SER A 61 12.52 0.88 -7.51
N VAL A 62 12.92 1.97 -8.14
CA VAL A 62 13.76 3.03 -7.55
C VAL A 62 13.00 4.34 -7.31
N SER A 63 11.67 4.27 -7.35
CA SER A 63 10.76 5.42 -7.10
C SER A 63 10.91 6.59 -8.08
N MET A 64 11.44 6.36 -9.28
CA MET A 64 11.49 7.34 -10.37
C MET A 64 10.16 7.35 -11.14
N TYR A 65 9.08 7.68 -10.43
CA TYR A 65 7.70 7.53 -10.93
C TYR A 65 7.40 8.43 -12.12
N LYS A 66 7.90 9.67 -12.13
CA LYS A 66 7.66 10.61 -13.24
C LYS A 66 8.23 10.11 -14.56
N GLU A 67 9.42 9.56 -14.52
CA GLU A 67 10.10 8.96 -15.68
C GLU A 67 9.37 7.66 -16.11
N ALA A 68 8.96 6.83 -15.16
CA ALA A 68 8.17 5.62 -15.43
C ALA A 68 6.84 5.97 -16.13
N ILE A 69 6.13 6.99 -15.65
CA ILE A 69 4.89 7.48 -16.26
C ILE A 69 5.15 7.96 -17.70
N ALA A 70 6.22 8.72 -17.96
CA ALA A 70 6.55 9.19 -19.30
C ALA A 70 6.84 8.03 -20.28
N GLN A 71 7.51 6.96 -19.81
CA GLN A 71 7.71 5.75 -20.61
C GLN A 71 6.40 5.00 -20.86
N THR A 72 5.51 4.95 -19.86
CA THR A 72 4.19 4.32 -19.99
C THR A 72 3.33 5.11 -20.99
N ASP A 73 3.36 6.43 -20.96
CA ASP A 73 2.68 7.30 -21.94
C ASP A 73 3.16 7.06 -23.37
N SER A 74 4.44 6.76 -23.53
CA SER A 74 4.99 6.40 -24.86
C SER A 74 4.41 5.09 -25.40
N LEU A 75 4.12 4.12 -24.54
CA LEU A 75 3.42 2.88 -24.93
C LEU A 75 1.92 3.12 -25.18
N ILE A 76 1.25 3.92 -24.36
CA ILE A 76 -0.16 4.27 -24.52
C ILE A 76 -0.41 5.02 -25.85
N LYS A 77 0.51 5.89 -26.28
CA LYS A 77 0.41 6.55 -27.59
C LYS A 77 0.38 5.57 -28.76
N ARG A 78 0.96 4.38 -28.61
CA ARG A 78 1.01 3.33 -29.65
C ARG A 78 -0.17 2.38 -29.56
N ASP A 79 -0.61 2.09 -28.32
CA ASP A 79 -1.73 1.21 -28.04
C ASP A 79 -2.60 1.81 -26.92
N SER A 80 -3.47 2.74 -27.30
CA SER A 80 -4.36 3.44 -26.37
C SER A 80 -5.54 2.58 -25.89
N ALA A 81 -5.74 1.42 -26.51
CA ALA A 81 -6.78 0.45 -26.13
C ALA A 81 -6.26 -0.62 -25.13
N ASN A 82 -5.01 -0.57 -24.72
CA ASN A 82 -4.43 -1.50 -23.77
C ASN A 82 -4.77 -1.09 -22.33
N ASN A 83 -5.71 -1.79 -21.72
CA ASN A 83 -6.13 -1.53 -20.34
C ASN A 83 -4.99 -1.70 -19.33
N GLY A 84 -4.07 -2.66 -19.57
CA GLY A 84 -2.93 -2.91 -18.70
C GLY A 84 -1.96 -1.73 -18.61
N LEU A 85 -1.75 -1.00 -19.71
CA LEU A 85 -0.92 0.20 -19.71
C LEU A 85 -1.55 1.34 -18.91
N TRP A 86 -2.86 1.52 -19.04
CA TRP A 86 -3.60 2.51 -18.22
C TRP A 86 -3.62 2.13 -16.75
N TYR A 87 -3.74 0.85 -16.44
CA TYR A 87 -3.64 0.33 -15.07
C TYR A 87 -2.24 0.59 -14.47
N THR A 88 -1.17 0.24 -15.21
CA THR A 88 0.22 0.52 -14.79
C THR A 88 0.43 2.02 -14.57
N LYS A 89 -0.06 2.87 -15.49
CA LYS A 89 0.02 4.33 -15.33
C LYS A 89 -0.69 4.79 -14.05
N ALA A 90 -1.86 4.27 -13.76
CA ALA A 90 -2.61 4.61 -12.56
C ALA A 90 -1.83 4.26 -11.29
N GLN A 91 -1.24 3.07 -11.23
CA GLN A 91 -0.41 2.63 -10.09
C GLN A 91 0.82 3.53 -9.89
N LEU A 92 1.51 3.89 -10.98
CA LEU A 92 2.65 4.81 -10.93
C LEU A 92 2.25 6.22 -10.46
N GLN A 93 1.09 6.71 -10.88
CA GLN A 93 0.55 8.00 -10.44
C GLN A 93 0.14 7.97 -8.97
N GLU A 94 -0.44 6.86 -8.50
CA GLU A 94 -0.75 6.64 -7.09
C GLU A 94 0.53 6.64 -6.25
N SER A 95 1.58 5.91 -6.67
CA SER A 95 2.89 5.91 -6.02
C SER A 95 3.55 7.30 -6.03
N ASN A 96 3.32 8.09 -7.08
CA ASN A 96 3.77 9.48 -7.19
C ASN A 96 2.87 10.47 -6.40
N LYS A 97 1.88 9.96 -5.64
CA LYS A 97 0.91 10.76 -4.86
C LYS A 97 0.01 11.67 -5.70
N ASP A 98 -0.09 11.43 -7.01
CA ASP A 98 -1.03 12.13 -7.90
C ASP A 98 -2.36 11.39 -7.97
N THR A 99 -3.10 11.46 -6.88
CA THR A 99 -4.38 10.78 -6.70
C THR A 99 -5.40 11.11 -7.78
N SER A 100 -5.46 12.37 -8.22
CA SER A 100 -6.41 12.81 -9.24
C SER A 100 -6.13 12.16 -10.59
N ALA A 101 -4.87 12.17 -11.02
CA ALA A 101 -4.46 11.51 -12.26
C ALA A 101 -4.61 9.99 -12.18
N ALA A 102 -4.28 9.38 -11.03
CA ALA A 102 -4.44 7.94 -10.81
C ALA A 102 -5.91 7.51 -10.98
N LEU A 103 -6.86 8.22 -10.36
CA LEU A 103 -8.29 7.93 -10.51
C LEU A 103 -8.75 8.04 -11.98
N GLN A 104 -8.25 9.02 -12.73
CA GLN A 104 -8.58 9.15 -14.16
C GLN A 104 -8.02 7.96 -14.97
N SER A 105 -6.78 7.56 -14.71
CA SER A 105 -6.13 6.43 -15.40
C SER A 105 -6.79 5.10 -15.05
N TYR A 106 -7.20 4.88 -13.80
CA TYR A 106 -8.01 3.72 -13.40
C TYR A 106 -9.34 3.68 -14.14
N ARG A 107 -10.08 4.80 -14.18
CA ARG A 107 -11.34 4.88 -14.94
C ARG A 107 -11.14 4.57 -16.41
N ARG A 108 -10.03 5.04 -16.99
CA ARG A 108 -9.70 4.73 -18.38
C ARG A 108 -9.41 3.25 -18.58
N ALA A 109 -8.61 2.63 -17.73
CA ALA A 109 -8.36 1.18 -17.77
C ALA A 109 -9.67 0.38 -17.68
N LEU A 110 -10.54 0.74 -16.73
CA LEU A 110 -11.84 0.08 -16.50
C LEU A 110 -12.81 0.28 -17.66
N SER A 111 -12.76 1.41 -18.37
CA SER A 111 -13.61 1.66 -19.56
C SER A 111 -13.21 0.79 -20.75
N ILE A 112 -11.97 0.31 -20.80
CA ILE A 112 -11.46 -0.60 -21.84
C ILE A 112 -11.77 -2.05 -21.44
N TYR A 113 -11.38 -2.44 -20.24
CA TYR A 113 -11.67 -3.76 -19.71
C TYR A 113 -11.78 -3.71 -18.16
N PRO A 114 -12.93 -4.09 -17.58
CA PRO A 114 -13.17 -4.01 -16.14
C PRO A 114 -12.55 -5.18 -15.39
N SER A 115 -11.21 -5.31 -15.41
CA SER A 115 -10.51 -6.33 -14.63
C SER A 115 -10.75 -6.15 -13.13
N ILE A 116 -10.82 -7.27 -12.40
CA ILE A 116 -11.05 -7.24 -10.94
C ILE A 116 -9.93 -6.50 -10.22
N ASP A 117 -8.68 -6.71 -10.64
CA ASP A 117 -7.53 -6.04 -10.06
C ASP A 117 -7.63 -4.51 -10.18
N ALA A 118 -8.02 -4.01 -11.35
CA ALA A 118 -8.20 -2.58 -11.55
C ALA A 118 -9.41 -2.02 -10.77
N GLN A 119 -10.50 -2.81 -10.65
CA GLN A 119 -11.66 -2.41 -9.83
C GLN A 119 -11.30 -2.33 -8.34
N LEU A 120 -10.56 -3.30 -7.81
CA LEU A 120 -10.11 -3.30 -6.41
C LEU A 120 -9.15 -2.14 -6.13
N SER A 121 -8.15 -1.91 -6.99
CA SER A 121 -7.21 -0.78 -6.83
C SER A 121 -7.94 0.56 -6.92
N TYR A 122 -8.84 0.73 -7.88
CA TYR A 122 -9.66 1.92 -8.01
C TYR A 122 -10.52 2.16 -6.76
N ALA A 123 -11.20 1.11 -6.29
CA ALA A 123 -12.03 1.19 -5.09
C ALA A 123 -11.21 1.53 -3.84
N ASN A 124 -9.99 0.98 -3.72
CA ASN A 124 -9.11 1.28 -2.60
C ASN A 124 -8.71 2.76 -2.59
N LEU A 125 -8.29 3.30 -3.73
CA LEU A 125 -7.93 4.72 -3.83
C LEU A 125 -9.14 5.63 -3.56
N LEU A 126 -10.34 5.25 -3.99
CA LEU A 126 -11.58 5.94 -3.63
C LEU A 126 -11.84 5.91 -2.12
N ALA A 127 -11.63 4.75 -1.47
CA ALA A 127 -11.83 4.59 -0.04
C ALA A 127 -10.86 5.47 0.76
N GLU A 128 -9.57 5.48 0.39
CA GLU A 128 -8.55 6.33 1.00
C GLU A 128 -8.89 7.83 0.88
N THR A 129 -9.51 8.22 -0.23
CA THR A 129 -9.96 9.60 -0.47
C THR A 129 -11.36 9.91 0.06
N LYS A 130 -11.93 9.01 0.87
CA LYS A 130 -13.27 9.16 1.48
C LYS A 130 -14.40 9.27 0.45
N ASN A 131 -14.21 8.76 -0.75
CA ASN A 131 -15.23 8.76 -1.79
C ASN A 131 -16.13 7.53 -1.66
N GLY A 132 -17.43 7.76 -1.43
CA GLY A 132 -18.42 6.68 -1.23
C GLY A 132 -18.65 5.79 -2.45
N GLU A 133 -18.19 6.16 -3.65
CA GLU A 133 -18.20 5.30 -4.84
C GLU A 133 -17.46 3.97 -4.57
N ALA A 134 -16.45 3.97 -3.67
CA ALA A 134 -15.75 2.77 -3.23
C ALA A 134 -16.69 1.64 -2.80
N LEU A 135 -17.72 1.99 -2.00
CA LEU A 135 -18.69 1.00 -1.50
C LEU A 135 -19.53 0.38 -2.63
N LEU A 136 -19.86 1.18 -3.64
CA LEU A 136 -20.61 0.68 -4.80
C LEU A 136 -19.76 -0.29 -5.62
N VAL A 137 -18.49 0.06 -5.86
CA VAL A 137 -17.56 -0.82 -6.58
C VAL A 137 -17.37 -2.14 -5.82
N CYS A 138 -17.09 -2.10 -4.52
CA CYS A 138 -16.94 -3.29 -3.68
C CYS A 138 -18.20 -4.17 -3.72
N LYS A 139 -19.39 -3.57 -3.58
CA LYS A 139 -20.65 -4.30 -3.65
C LYS A 139 -20.87 -4.98 -5.01
N ASN A 140 -20.48 -4.32 -6.09
CA ASN A 140 -20.60 -4.90 -7.43
C ASN A 140 -19.63 -6.07 -7.62
N ILE A 141 -18.41 -5.97 -7.13
CA ILE A 141 -17.44 -7.07 -7.16
C ILE A 141 -17.97 -8.28 -6.38
N GLN A 142 -18.48 -8.07 -5.16
CA GLN A 142 -19.04 -9.16 -4.33
C GLN A 142 -20.22 -9.88 -5.02
N LYS A 143 -21.07 -9.14 -5.77
CA LYS A 143 -22.17 -9.75 -6.53
C LYS A 143 -21.72 -10.70 -7.64
N LEU A 144 -20.47 -10.61 -8.08
CA LEU A 144 -19.93 -11.51 -9.09
C LEU A 144 -19.63 -12.93 -8.55
N GLY A 145 -19.59 -13.09 -7.21
CA GLY A 145 -19.38 -14.39 -6.57
C GLY A 145 -18.03 -15.03 -6.90
N LEU A 146 -16.97 -14.25 -6.97
CA LEU A 146 -15.63 -14.68 -7.41
C LEU A 146 -14.85 -15.46 -6.35
N GLY A 147 -15.44 -15.67 -5.17
CA GLY A 147 -14.87 -16.44 -4.08
C GLY A 147 -14.35 -15.58 -2.92
N ARG A 148 -14.03 -16.27 -1.82
CA ARG A 148 -13.75 -15.66 -0.52
C ARG A 148 -12.57 -14.66 -0.54
N GLU A 149 -11.55 -14.94 -1.32
CA GLU A 149 -10.39 -14.03 -1.40
C GLU A 149 -10.80 -12.65 -1.95
N THR A 150 -11.56 -12.62 -3.04
CA THR A 150 -12.08 -11.36 -3.62
C THR A 150 -13.05 -10.66 -2.68
N ASP A 151 -13.89 -11.44 -1.96
CA ASP A 151 -14.82 -10.90 -0.96
C ASP A 151 -14.07 -10.31 0.25
N ALA A 152 -12.94 -10.90 0.64
CA ALA A 152 -12.07 -10.37 1.69
C ALA A 152 -11.50 -8.99 1.31
N TYR A 153 -10.92 -8.86 0.11
CA TYR A 153 -10.41 -7.56 -0.38
C TYR A 153 -11.51 -6.52 -0.48
N SER A 154 -12.69 -6.89 -1.01
CA SER A 154 -13.83 -5.96 -1.09
C SER A 154 -14.31 -5.50 0.29
N SER A 155 -14.33 -6.41 1.26
CA SER A 155 -14.69 -6.10 2.65
C SER A 155 -13.63 -5.23 3.32
N PHE A 156 -12.34 -5.51 3.09
CA PHE A 156 -11.24 -4.70 3.56
C PHE A 156 -11.34 -3.26 3.04
N ILE A 157 -11.50 -3.07 1.73
CA ILE A 157 -11.61 -1.74 1.10
C ILE A 157 -12.81 -0.96 1.64
N ALA A 158 -13.97 -1.62 1.81
CA ALA A 158 -15.12 -0.99 2.45
C ALA A 158 -14.83 -0.60 3.90
N GLY A 159 -14.07 -1.43 4.62
CA GLY A 159 -13.57 -1.14 5.97
C GLY A 159 -12.68 0.10 6.00
N VAL A 160 -11.75 0.22 5.05
CA VAL A 160 -10.89 1.41 4.89
C VAL A 160 -11.73 2.67 4.71
N TYR A 161 -12.72 2.65 3.81
CA TYR A 161 -13.63 3.79 3.65
C TYR A 161 -14.28 4.23 4.97
N PHE A 162 -14.81 3.28 5.74
CA PHE A 162 -15.45 3.60 7.01
C PHE A 162 -14.45 4.06 8.07
N ALA A 163 -13.24 3.53 8.07
CA ALA A 163 -12.16 4.01 8.94
C ALA A 163 -11.81 5.47 8.61
N ARG A 164 -11.58 5.80 7.34
CA ARG A 164 -11.22 7.15 6.89
C ARG A 164 -12.35 8.17 7.09
N THR A 165 -13.61 7.71 7.10
CA THR A 165 -14.79 8.57 7.37
C THR A 165 -15.19 8.62 8.85
N GLY A 166 -14.45 7.96 9.75
CA GLY A 166 -14.64 8.01 11.19
C GLY A 166 -15.69 7.02 11.74
N ASN A 167 -16.27 6.17 10.91
CA ASN A 167 -17.17 5.12 11.39
C ASN A 167 -16.39 3.87 11.80
N THR A 168 -15.64 3.98 12.91
CA THR A 168 -14.73 2.95 13.41
C THR A 168 -15.44 1.62 13.73
N LYS A 169 -16.67 1.66 14.21
CA LYS A 169 -17.45 0.45 14.51
C LYS A 169 -17.70 -0.37 13.25
N GLN A 170 -18.13 0.26 12.17
CA GLN A 170 -18.40 -0.43 10.92
C GLN A 170 -17.11 -0.87 10.23
N ALA A 171 -16.05 -0.07 10.34
CA ALA A 171 -14.73 -0.45 9.85
C ALA A 171 -14.23 -1.75 10.50
N ILE A 172 -14.27 -1.85 11.84
CA ILE A 172 -13.85 -3.06 12.56
C ILE A 172 -14.67 -4.29 12.12
N GLN A 173 -15.99 -4.17 11.98
CA GLN A 173 -16.82 -5.28 11.51
C GLN A 173 -16.44 -5.76 10.10
N LEU A 174 -16.08 -4.84 9.22
CA LEU A 174 -15.65 -5.17 7.85
C LEU A 174 -14.25 -5.76 7.82
N PHE A 175 -13.33 -5.28 8.66
CA PHE A 175 -12.01 -5.91 8.81
C PHE A 175 -12.13 -7.31 9.42
N ASP A 176 -13.03 -7.53 10.39
CA ASP A 176 -13.29 -8.87 10.91
C ASP A 176 -13.83 -9.80 9.82
N LYS A 177 -14.73 -9.31 8.97
CA LYS A 177 -15.22 -10.09 7.84
C LYS A 177 -14.09 -10.39 6.84
N ALA A 178 -13.26 -9.42 6.50
CA ALA A 178 -12.12 -9.61 5.62
C ALA A 178 -11.14 -10.67 6.16
N ILE A 179 -10.84 -10.62 7.46
CA ILE A 179 -10.01 -11.61 8.18
C ILE A 179 -10.65 -13.00 8.15
N ASN A 180 -11.94 -13.11 8.37
CA ASN A 180 -12.66 -14.38 8.31
C ASN A 180 -12.64 -15.00 6.91
N ASP A 181 -12.69 -14.17 5.88
CA ASP A 181 -12.67 -14.62 4.49
C ASP A 181 -11.24 -14.91 3.99
N ASN A 182 -10.25 -14.14 4.45
CA ASN A 182 -8.83 -14.36 4.22
C ASN A 182 -8.01 -14.03 5.47
N TYR A 183 -7.71 -15.04 6.28
CA TYR A 183 -6.97 -14.88 7.53
C TYR A 183 -5.51 -14.43 7.35
N THR A 184 -4.97 -14.49 6.13
CA THR A 184 -3.60 -14.03 5.83
C THR A 184 -3.55 -12.58 5.35
N LEU A 185 -4.68 -11.88 5.28
CA LEU A 185 -4.75 -10.47 4.87
C LEU A 185 -4.25 -9.57 6.01
N MET A 186 -2.92 -9.38 6.06
CA MET A 186 -2.23 -8.64 7.13
C MET A 186 -2.75 -7.21 7.27
N GLU A 187 -3.07 -6.56 6.17
CA GLU A 187 -3.58 -5.20 6.12
C GLU A 187 -4.85 -5.03 6.98
N ALA A 188 -5.72 -6.03 7.00
CA ALA A 188 -6.94 -5.97 7.80
C ALA A 188 -6.66 -6.00 9.31
N TYR A 189 -5.65 -6.76 9.75
CA TYR A 189 -5.22 -6.74 11.15
C TYR A 189 -4.57 -5.40 11.51
N MET A 190 -3.74 -4.86 10.62
CA MET A 190 -3.06 -3.60 10.86
C MET A 190 -4.06 -2.44 10.98
N GLU A 191 -4.98 -2.29 10.03
CA GLU A 191 -6.01 -1.25 10.08
C GLU A 191 -6.90 -1.37 11.32
N LYS A 192 -7.30 -2.59 11.68
CA LYS A 192 -8.06 -2.85 12.90
C LYS A 192 -7.25 -2.49 14.15
N GLY A 193 -5.97 -2.87 14.20
CA GLY A 193 -5.06 -2.54 15.27
C GLY A 193 -4.87 -1.04 15.42
N PHE A 194 -4.75 -0.30 14.32
CA PHE A 194 -4.64 1.17 14.30
C PHE A 194 -5.89 1.82 14.89
N ILE A 195 -7.09 1.39 14.52
CA ILE A 195 -8.33 1.90 15.10
C ILE A 195 -8.34 1.74 16.63
N TYR A 196 -7.95 0.57 17.13
CA TYR A 196 -7.88 0.35 18.58
C TYR A 196 -6.81 1.23 19.25
N TYR A 197 -5.64 1.37 18.62
CA TYR A 197 -4.56 2.19 19.14
C TYR A 197 -4.97 3.67 19.23
N GLU A 198 -5.53 4.24 18.16
CA GLU A 198 -6.01 5.61 18.10
C GLU A 198 -7.16 5.88 19.09
N SER A 199 -8.02 4.88 19.28
CA SER A 199 -9.09 4.93 20.28
C SER A 199 -8.57 4.74 21.73
N LYS A 200 -7.25 4.67 21.94
CA LYS A 200 -6.58 4.43 23.23
C LYS A 200 -6.93 3.07 23.85
N ASN A 201 -7.50 2.16 23.10
CA ASN A 201 -7.74 0.79 23.52
C ASN A 201 -6.51 -0.08 23.28
N TYR A 202 -5.40 0.27 23.95
CA TYR A 202 -4.08 -0.31 23.73
C TYR A 202 -4.05 -1.83 23.96
N GLN A 203 -4.88 -2.34 24.86
CA GLN A 203 -4.96 -3.78 25.10
C GLN A 203 -5.51 -4.56 23.89
N GLN A 204 -6.53 -4.00 23.22
CA GLN A 204 -7.08 -4.63 22.02
C GLN A 204 -6.14 -4.45 20.81
N ALA A 205 -5.47 -3.28 20.71
CA ALA A 205 -4.43 -3.05 19.70
C ALA A 205 -3.31 -4.08 19.85
N LEU A 206 -2.76 -4.24 21.05
CA LEU A 206 -1.72 -5.22 21.38
C LEU A 206 -2.13 -6.63 20.93
N LYS A 207 -3.31 -7.09 21.36
CA LYS A 207 -3.84 -8.42 20.99
C LYS A 207 -3.97 -8.58 19.48
N THR A 208 -4.38 -7.54 18.76
CA THR A 208 -4.57 -7.58 17.30
C THR A 208 -3.23 -7.71 16.59
N PHE A 209 -2.22 -6.94 17.01
CA PHE A 209 -0.86 -7.03 16.44
C PHE A 209 -0.18 -8.35 16.81
N GLU A 210 -0.41 -8.90 17.99
CA GLU A 210 0.06 -10.24 18.38
C GLU A 210 -0.56 -11.33 17.50
N THR A 211 -1.83 -11.22 17.17
CA THR A 211 -2.47 -12.14 16.23
C THR A 211 -1.83 -12.04 14.84
N ALA A 212 -1.58 -10.83 14.34
CA ALA A 212 -0.87 -10.63 13.07
C ALA A 212 0.51 -11.28 13.07
N ILE A 213 1.28 -11.12 14.17
CA ILE A 213 2.61 -11.75 14.34
C ILE A 213 2.51 -13.29 14.36
N THR A 214 1.47 -13.84 14.96
CA THR A 214 1.26 -15.30 15.00
C THR A 214 1.04 -15.87 13.59
N ILE A 215 0.37 -15.11 12.72
CA ILE A 215 0.09 -15.52 11.35
C ILE A 215 1.31 -15.29 10.45
N ASN A 216 1.98 -14.14 10.60
CA ASN A 216 3.21 -13.81 9.88
C ASN A 216 4.27 -13.24 10.84
N ASN A 217 5.16 -14.09 11.30
CA ASN A 217 6.21 -13.74 12.26
C ASN A 217 7.39 -12.94 11.64
N THR A 218 7.33 -12.63 10.36
CA THR A 218 8.29 -11.77 9.66
C THR A 218 7.72 -10.41 9.28
N TYR A 219 6.50 -10.09 9.71
CA TYR A 219 5.85 -8.82 9.42
C TYR A 219 6.35 -7.71 10.36
N ALA A 220 7.34 -6.94 9.91
CA ALA A 220 8.07 -5.95 10.73
C ALA A 220 7.16 -4.91 11.39
N ASP A 221 6.15 -4.40 10.65
CA ASP A 221 5.22 -3.38 11.16
C ASP A 221 4.38 -3.87 12.34
N ALA A 222 3.99 -5.16 12.35
CA ALA A 222 3.22 -5.69 13.48
C ALA A 222 4.05 -5.69 14.78
N TYR A 223 5.35 -5.96 14.71
CA TYR A 223 6.25 -5.84 15.87
C TYR A 223 6.42 -4.38 16.31
N TYR A 224 6.54 -3.46 15.34
CA TYR A 224 6.65 -2.03 15.64
C TYR A 224 5.41 -1.51 16.39
N TRP A 225 4.20 -1.81 15.88
CA TRP A 225 2.97 -1.35 16.49
C TRP A 225 2.62 -2.09 17.79
N LYS A 226 3.04 -3.36 17.92
CA LYS A 226 3.05 -4.06 19.20
C LYS A 226 3.91 -3.32 20.21
N ALA A 227 5.13 -2.94 19.83
CA ALA A 227 6.05 -2.20 20.68
C ALA A 227 5.47 -0.85 21.12
N LYS A 228 4.89 -0.09 20.18
CA LYS A 228 4.21 1.20 20.50
C LYS A 228 3.09 1.01 21.51
N SER A 229 2.30 -0.05 21.37
CA SER A 229 1.20 -0.34 22.30
C SER A 229 1.73 -0.65 23.71
N LEU A 230 2.78 -1.48 23.80
CA LEU A 230 3.44 -1.82 25.05
C LEU A 230 4.09 -0.60 25.72
N GLU A 231 4.71 0.27 24.94
CA GLU A 231 5.36 1.49 25.45
C GLU A 231 4.35 2.43 26.12
N VAL A 232 3.22 2.70 25.45
CA VAL A 232 2.17 3.55 26.01
C VAL A 232 1.54 2.93 27.27
N MET A 233 1.52 1.59 27.35
CA MET A 233 1.07 0.85 28.55
C MET A 233 2.12 0.80 29.67
N GLY A 234 3.31 1.39 29.48
CA GLY A 234 4.39 1.44 30.46
C GLY A 234 5.35 0.24 30.44
N ASN A 235 5.15 -0.72 29.56
CA ASN A 235 5.94 -1.97 29.42
C ASN A 235 7.20 -1.72 28.57
N LYS A 236 8.10 -0.84 29.05
CA LYS A 236 9.26 -0.37 28.29
C LYS A 236 10.20 -1.49 27.87
N THR A 237 10.44 -2.49 28.72
CA THR A 237 11.35 -3.59 28.43
C THR A 237 10.87 -4.44 27.25
N GLU A 238 9.59 -4.81 27.25
CA GLU A 238 9.01 -5.56 26.14
C GLU A 238 8.86 -4.71 24.87
N ALA A 239 8.55 -3.42 25.00
CA ALA A 239 8.51 -2.50 23.89
C ALA A 239 9.85 -2.45 23.16
N LEU A 240 10.95 -2.26 23.90
CA LEU A 240 12.31 -2.23 23.37
C LEU A 240 12.67 -3.51 22.60
N LEU A 241 12.31 -4.68 23.17
CA LEU A 241 12.55 -5.96 22.50
C LEU A 241 11.81 -6.06 21.16
N ASN A 242 10.55 -5.62 21.11
CA ASN A 242 9.75 -5.68 19.89
C ASN A 242 10.20 -4.64 18.86
N TYR A 243 10.64 -3.43 19.26
CA TYR A 243 11.27 -2.47 18.35
C TYR A 243 12.57 -3.05 17.75
N LYS A 244 13.44 -3.68 18.56
CA LYS A 244 14.66 -4.37 18.06
C LYS A 244 14.29 -5.50 17.10
N ARG A 245 13.22 -6.24 17.36
CA ARG A 245 12.74 -7.29 16.44
C ARG A 245 12.23 -6.71 15.12
N SER A 246 11.44 -5.65 15.16
CA SER A 246 10.94 -4.94 13.98
C SER A 246 12.10 -4.43 13.12
N LEU A 247 13.06 -3.72 13.71
CA LEU A 247 14.25 -3.20 13.02
C LEU A 247 15.15 -4.32 12.46
N GLY A 248 15.17 -5.48 13.11
CA GLY A 248 15.89 -6.67 12.62
C GLY A 248 15.27 -7.27 11.37
N LEU A 249 13.95 -7.17 11.22
CA LEU A 249 13.19 -7.63 10.06
C LEU A 249 13.20 -6.60 8.92
N ASP A 250 13.07 -5.31 9.24
CA ASP A 250 13.18 -4.22 8.29
C ASP A 250 14.14 -3.14 8.82
N LYS A 251 15.36 -3.12 8.27
CA LYS A 251 16.40 -2.16 8.63
C LYS A 251 16.13 -0.72 8.22
N THR A 252 15.09 -0.49 7.41
CA THR A 252 14.72 0.84 6.91
C THR A 252 13.76 1.59 7.84
N LEU A 253 13.19 0.91 8.84
CA LEU A 253 12.27 1.50 9.83
C LEU A 253 13.00 2.47 10.76
N LYS A 254 13.04 3.74 10.37
CA LYS A 254 13.68 4.83 11.13
C LYS A 254 13.01 5.03 12.49
N GLU A 255 11.69 4.99 12.52
CA GLU A 255 10.89 5.19 13.71
C GLU A 255 11.16 4.11 14.78
N ALA A 256 11.42 2.87 14.37
CA ALA A 256 11.82 1.80 15.28
C ALA A 256 13.22 2.07 15.85
N ARG A 257 14.16 2.57 15.06
CA ARG A 257 15.50 2.96 15.50
C ARG A 257 15.45 4.07 16.50
N GLU A 258 14.75 5.15 16.20
CA GLU A 258 14.56 6.28 17.10
C GLU A 258 13.92 5.88 18.42
N ALA A 259 12.95 4.96 18.39
CA ALA A 259 12.32 4.43 19.60
C ALA A 259 13.32 3.61 20.46
N ILE A 260 14.19 2.82 19.82
CA ILE A 260 15.25 2.08 20.50
C ILE A 260 16.21 3.06 21.19
N ASP A 261 16.73 4.05 20.44
CA ASP A 261 17.69 5.04 20.96
C ASP A 261 17.13 5.85 22.15
N ARG A 262 15.81 6.03 22.19
CA ARG A 262 15.12 6.75 23.27
C ARG A 262 14.87 5.89 24.52
N LEU A 263 14.75 4.58 24.36
CA LEU A 263 14.37 3.65 25.44
C LEU A 263 15.57 2.90 26.05
N ASP A 264 16.70 2.78 25.33
CA ASP A 264 17.95 2.24 25.82
C ASP A 264 18.65 3.25 26.74
#